data_4cbc10c6a17729aaf734586f0bd716b8
#
_entry.id   4cbc10c6a17729aaf734586f0bd716b8
#
_cell.length_a   1.000
_cell.length_b   1.000
_cell.length_c   1.000
_cell.angle_alpha   90.00
_cell.angle_beta   90.00
_cell.angle_gamma   90.00
#
_symmetry.space_group_name_H-M   'P 1'
#
loop_
_entity.id
_entity.type
_entity.pdbx_description
1 polymer ?
#
loop_
_entity_poly.entity_id
_entity_poly.type
_entity_poly.pdbx_seq_one_letter_code
_entity_poly.pdbx_strand_id
1 'polypeptide(L)'
;MAKRIKSKIKMLDLFAGCGGLTDGFMQTGYYDDIAAVEWKKPQVLTLRNRLINKWDKRDANESVLHFDIQRENELFNGWKDDKEFGSSRGLDYYVNLANGIDVIIGGPPCQAYSIAGRVRDEKGMQDDYRNYLFEHYLSIVDRYRPDLFIFENVPGILSAAPHGMKVSE
;
A
#
# COMPACT_ATOMS: atom_id res chain seq x y z
N MET A 1 14.52 23.23 29.15
CA MET A 1 14.92 22.14 28.23
C MET A 1 13.88 22.07 27.09
N ALA A 2 14.24 22.46 25.88
CA ALA A 2 13.36 22.34 24.73
C ALA A 2 13.15 20.84 24.44
N LYS A 3 11.89 20.37 24.46
CA LYS A 3 11.52 19.04 23.99
C LYS A 3 11.95 18.94 22.52
N ARG A 4 12.97 18.12 22.23
CA ARG A 4 13.35 17.77 20.86
C ARG A 4 12.13 17.12 20.22
N ILE A 5 11.45 17.84 19.31
CA ILE A 5 10.37 17.27 18.52
C ILE A 5 11.01 16.17 17.68
N LYS A 6 10.80 14.93 18.06
CA LYS A 6 11.24 13.78 17.28
C LYS A 6 10.46 13.83 15.97
N SER A 7 11.13 13.90 14.83
CA SER A 7 10.47 13.76 13.53
C SER A 7 9.68 12.45 13.53
N LYS A 8 8.45 12.49 13.04
CA LYS A 8 7.65 11.28 12.89
C LYS A 8 8.28 10.36 11.86
N ILE A 9 8.04 9.07 12.02
CA ILE A 9 8.42 8.01 11.07
C ILE A 9 7.53 8.14 9.85
N LYS A 10 8.11 8.29 8.68
CA LYS A 10 7.41 8.50 7.41
C LYS A 10 6.95 7.16 6.85
N MET A 11 5.66 7.03 6.65
CA MET A 11 5.00 5.78 6.29
C MET A 11 4.33 5.87 4.92
N LEU A 12 4.48 4.81 4.11
CA LEU A 12 3.73 4.56 2.88
C LEU A 12 2.84 3.34 3.09
N ASP A 13 1.53 3.45 2.83
CA ASP A 13 0.58 2.33 2.95
C ASP A 13 0.16 1.83 1.56
N LEU A 14 0.48 0.57 1.25
CA LEU A 14 0.13 -0.10 0.01
C LEU A 14 -1.04 -1.07 0.24
N PHE A 15 -2.00 -1.10 -0.68
CA PHE A 15 -3.26 -1.84 -0.49
C PHE A 15 -4.03 -1.36 0.75
N ALA A 16 -4.06 -0.05 0.94
CA ALA A 16 -4.43 0.60 2.20
C ALA A 16 -5.89 0.31 2.65
N GLY A 17 -6.76 -0.14 1.75
CA GLY A 17 -8.16 -0.39 2.07
C GLY A 17 -8.85 0.84 2.65
N CYS A 18 -9.58 0.66 3.75
CA CYS A 18 -10.18 1.77 4.50
C CYS A 18 -9.24 2.39 5.54
N GLY A 19 -7.94 2.06 5.50
CA GLY A 19 -6.91 2.59 6.39
C GLY A 19 -6.85 1.94 7.77
N GLY A 20 -7.06 0.63 7.84
CA GLY A 20 -6.96 -0.10 9.12
C GLY A 20 -5.54 -0.08 9.69
N LEU A 21 -4.55 -0.40 8.87
CA LEU A 21 -3.14 -0.35 9.24
C LEU A 21 -2.70 1.10 9.48
N THR A 22 -2.93 1.99 8.52
CA THR A 22 -2.63 3.43 8.63
C THR A 22 -3.12 4.00 9.96
N ASP A 23 -4.41 3.78 10.30
CA ASP A 23 -5.02 4.31 11.53
C ASP A 23 -4.35 3.72 12.79
N GLY A 24 -4.05 2.42 12.79
CA GLY A 24 -3.37 1.76 13.89
C GLY A 24 -1.98 2.34 14.16
N PHE A 25 -1.17 2.54 13.12
CA PHE A 25 0.16 3.13 13.25
C PHE A 25 0.08 4.60 13.69
N MET A 26 -0.79 5.41 13.10
CA MET A 26 -0.94 6.83 13.44
C MET A 26 -1.43 7.04 14.88
N GLN A 27 -2.24 6.12 15.45
CA GLN A 27 -2.68 6.19 16.85
C GLN A 27 -1.52 6.12 17.84
N THR A 28 -0.38 5.55 17.48
CA THR A 28 0.81 5.54 18.33
C THR A 28 1.43 6.93 18.52
N GLY A 29 1.10 7.87 17.63
CA GLY A 29 1.66 9.23 17.62
C GLY A 29 3.07 9.33 17.01
N TYR A 30 3.68 8.22 16.62
CA TYR A 30 5.05 8.19 16.09
C TYR A 30 5.13 8.23 14.58
N TYR A 31 4.05 7.91 13.87
CA TYR A 31 4.03 7.78 12.41
C TYR A 31 3.29 8.93 11.74
N ASP A 32 3.71 9.24 10.52
CA ASP A 32 3.03 10.13 9.60
C ASP A 32 2.83 9.42 8.27
N ASP A 33 1.59 9.34 7.81
CA ASP A 33 1.25 8.77 6.52
C ASP A 33 1.63 9.75 5.42
N ILE A 34 2.62 9.42 4.59
CA ILE A 34 3.11 10.29 3.52
C ILE A 34 2.26 10.11 2.26
N ALA A 35 1.94 8.86 1.94
CA ALA A 35 1.01 8.51 0.87
C ALA A 35 0.41 7.13 1.11
N ALA A 36 -0.73 6.88 0.49
CA ALA A 36 -1.36 5.57 0.47
C ALA A 36 -1.83 5.22 -0.94
N VAL A 37 -1.84 3.93 -1.29
CA VAL A 37 -2.32 3.42 -2.58
C VAL A 37 -3.45 2.43 -2.35
N GLU A 38 -4.58 2.65 -3.02
CA GLU A 38 -5.73 1.75 -2.97
C GLU A 38 -6.46 1.76 -4.32
N TRP A 39 -6.83 0.58 -4.81
CA TRP A 39 -7.51 0.41 -6.08
C TRP A 39 -9.00 0.73 -6.04
N LYS A 40 -9.68 0.39 -4.94
CA LYS A 40 -11.13 0.49 -4.86
C LYS A 40 -11.57 1.87 -4.39
N LYS A 41 -12.25 2.59 -5.26
CA LYS A 41 -12.74 3.96 -5.00
C LYS A 41 -13.50 4.15 -3.67
N PRO A 42 -14.43 3.26 -3.25
CA PRO A 42 -15.11 3.43 -1.96
C PRO A 42 -14.16 3.38 -0.77
N GLN A 43 -13.14 2.53 -0.80
CA GLN A 43 -12.11 2.44 0.23
C GLN A 43 -11.25 3.70 0.26
N VAL A 44 -10.82 4.19 -0.91
CA VAL A 44 -10.08 5.47 -1.04
C VAL A 44 -10.86 6.62 -0.41
N LEU A 45 -12.15 6.75 -0.70
CA LEU A 45 -12.99 7.80 -0.12
C LEU A 45 -13.11 7.68 1.40
N THR A 46 -13.24 6.46 1.92
CA THR A 46 -13.29 6.19 3.35
C THR A 46 -11.99 6.57 4.04
N LEU A 47 -10.84 6.18 3.46
CA LEU A 47 -9.52 6.51 3.98
C LEU A 47 -9.28 8.03 3.98
N ARG A 48 -9.55 8.71 2.86
CA ARG A 48 -9.44 10.18 2.75
C ARG A 48 -10.25 10.89 3.84
N ASN A 49 -11.52 10.52 3.99
CA ASN A 49 -12.38 11.08 5.04
C ASN A 49 -11.82 10.84 6.44
N ARG A 50 -11.29 9.66 6.72
CA ARG A 50 -10.68 9.34 8.01
C ARG A 50 -9.45 10.19 8.26
N LEU A 51 -8.55 10.29 7.29
CA LEU A 51 -7.32 11.06 7.41
C LEU A 51 -7.62 12.56 7.62
N ILE A 52 -8.58 13.11 6.90
CA ILE A 52 -8.98 14.50 7.05
C ILE A 52 -9.63 14.76 8.41
N ASN A 53 -10.65 13.97 8.77
CA ASN A 53 -11.49 14.28 9.91
C ASN A 53 -10.90 13.84 11.26
N LYS A 54 -10.11 12.76 11.28
CA LYS A 54 -9.50 12.24 12.51
C LYS A 54 -8.08 12.74 12.73
N TRP A 55 -7.31 12.92 11.64
CA TRP A 55 -5.88 13.18 11.69
C TRP A 55 -5.49 14.58 11.18
N ASP A 56 -6.45 15.42 10.81
CA ASP A 56 -6.26 16.76 10.21
C ASP A 56 -5.29 16.75 8.99
N LYS A 57 -5.27 15.64 8.25
CA LYS A 57 -4.42 15.49 7.09
C LYS A 57 -5.11 16.05 5.84
N ARG A 58 -4.94 17.34 5.60
CA ARG A 58 -5.67 18.12 4.58
C ARG A 58 -5.30 17.74 3.15
N ASP A 59 -4.10 17.22 2.95
CA ASP A 59 -3.58 16.72 1.67
C ASP A 59 -4.04 15.29 1.34
N ALA A 60 -4.82 14.63 2.19
CA ALA A 60 -5.25 13.24 1.99
C ALA A 60 -6.04 13.01 0.68
N ASN A 61 -6.71 14.04 0.15
CA ASN A 61 -7.39 13.93 -1.14
C ASN A 61 -6.41 13.69 -2.30
N GLU A 62 -5.16 14.09 -2.14
CA GLU A 62 -4.10 14.01 -3.14
C GLU A 62 -3.12 12.88 -2.81
N SER A 63 -2.72 12.75 -1.52
CA SER A 63 -1.73 11.76 -1.07
C SER A 63 -2.28 10.33 -0.96
N VAL A 64 -3.60 10.15 -0.87
CA VAL A 64 -4.24 8.84 -1.02
C VAL A 64 -4.56 8.61 -2.48
N LEU A 65 -3.74 7.82 -3.15
CA LEU A 65 -3.81 7.55 -4.57
C LEU A 65 -4.87 6.47 -4.86
N HIS A 66 -5.89 6.84 -5.63
CA HIS A 66 -6.80 5.88 -6.25
C HIS A 66 -6.13 5.36 -7.51
N PHE A 67 -5.51 4.18 -7.47
CA PHE A 67 -4.78 3.66 -8.61
C PHE A 67 -4.53 2.15 -8.56
N ASP A 68 -4.27 1.56 -9.74
CA ASP A 68 -3.87 0.16 -9.88
C ASP A 68 -2.35 0.03 -9.71
N ILE A 69 -1.92 -0.68 -8.66
CA ILE A 69 -0.51 -0.88 -8.33
C ILE A 69 0.28 -1.58 -9.45
N GLN A 70 -0.40 -2.35 -10.31
CA GLN A 70 0.24 -3.06 -11.43
C GLN A 70 0.77 -2.11 -12.52
N ARG A 71 0.25 -0.89 -12.59
CA ARG A 71 0.70 0.15 -13.52
C ARG A 71 1.85 0.97 -12.91
N GLU A 72 2.95 0.29 -12.57
CA GLU A 72 4.05 0.83 -11.76
C GLU A 72 4.66 2.12 -12.33
N ASN A 73 4.92 2.17 -13.64
CA ASN A 73 5.52 3.36 -14.26
C ASN A 73 4.68 4.62 -14.03
N GLU A 74 3.37 4.50 -14.17
CA GLU A 74 2.44 5.61 -13.96
C GLU A 74 2.27 5.87 -12.47
N LEU A 75 2.19 4.81 -11.63
CA LEU A 75 2.13 4.94 -10.19
C LEU A 75 3.32 5.75 -9.64
N PHE A 76 4.52 5.54 -10.17
CA PHE A 76 5.71 6.28 -9.74
C PHE A 76 5.75 7.70 -10.29
N ASN A 77 5.59 7.85 -11.61
CA ASN A 77 5.84 9.11 -12.29
C ASN A 77 4.62 10.06 -12.36
N GLY A 78 3.43 9.53 -12.01
CA GLY A 78 2.16 10.23 -12.14
C GLY A 78 1.44 9.92 -13.45
N TRP A 79 0.14 10.27 -13.46
CA TRP A 79 -0.74 10.08 -14.59
C TRP A 79 -1.68 11.27 -14.76
N LYS A 80 -2.25 11.41 -15.95
CA LYS A 80 -3.12 12.52 -16.30
C LYS A 80 -4.33 12.05 -17.11
N ASP A 81 -5.48 12.59 -16.74
CA ASP A 81 -6.75 12.41 -17.47
C ASP A 81 -7.16 10.95 -17.68
N ASP A 82 -6.77 10.05 -16.74
CA ASP A 82 -7.22 8.66 -16.75
C ASP A 82 -8.73 8.60 -16.46
N LYS A 83 -9.47 7.81 -17.25
CA LYS A 83 -10.94 7.74 -17.16
C LYS A 83 -11.46 7.20 -15.83
N GLU A 84 -10.70 6.32 -15.18
CA GLU A 84 -11.06 5.68 -13.92
C GLU A 84 -10.38 6.36 -12.73
N PHE A 85 -9.10 6.68 -12.88
CA PHE A 85 -8.23 7.12 -11.78
C PHE A 85 -7.97 8.63 -11.77
N GLY A 86 -8.45 9.38 -12.75
CA GLY A 86 -8.27 10.84 -12.83
C GLY A 86 -6.83 11.25 -13.11
N SER A 87 -6.24 12.06 -12.25
CA SER A 87 -4.85 12.54 -12.39
C SER A 87 -4.15 12.55 -11.04
N SER A 88 -2.85 12.25 -11.04
CA SER A 88 -1.99 12.34 -9.85
C SER A 88 -0.55 12.65 -10.25
N ARG A 89 0.22 13.15 -9.29
CA ARG A 89 1.67 13.38 -9.44
C ARG A 89 2.51 12.11 -9.24
N GLY A 90 1.87 10.99 -8.83
CA GLY A 90 2.53 9.72 -8.58
C GLY A 90 3.28 9.67 -7.23
N LEU A 91 3.73 8.47 -6.86
CA LEU A 91 4.40 8.22 -5.58
C LEU A 91 5.72 8.96 -5.44
N ASP A 92 6.53 9.04 -6.51
CA ASP A 92 7.83 9.71 -6.46
C ASP A 92 7.71 11.17 -6.01
N TYR A 93 6.62 11.85 -6.38
CA TYR A 93 6.38 13.21 -5.93
C TYR A 93 6.26 13.30 -4.40
N TYR A 94 5.43 12.44 -3.78
CA TYR A 94 5.19 12.49 -2.34
C TYR A 94 6.41 12.02 -1.54
N VAL A 95 7.08 10.96 -2.02
CA VAL A 95 8.29 10.44 -1.40
C VAL A 95 9.43 11.46 -1.42
N ASN A 96 9.63 12.13 -2.56
CA ASN A 96 10.63 13.20 -2.69
C ASN A 96 10.30 14.41 -1.81
N LEU A 97 9.01 14.82 -1.77
CA LEU A 97 8.56 15.92 -0.91
C LEU A 97 8.83 15.63 0.58
N ALA A 98 8.67 14.37 0.99
CA ALA A 98 8.95 13.90 2.34
C ALA A 98 10.45 13.65 2.60
N ASN A 99 11.31 13.74 1.59
CA ASN A 99 12.72 13.34 1.68
C ASN A 99 12.88 11.87 2.12
N GLY A 100 12.24 10.96 1.38
CA GLY A 100 12.29 9.51 1.58
C GLY A 100 11.15 8.94 2.45
N ILE A 101 11.15 7.62 2.60
CA ILE A 101 10.21 6.82 3.39
C ILE A 101 10.99 5.98 4.38
N ASP A 102 10.54 5.92 5.64
CA ASP A 102 11.18 5.12 6.68
C ASP A 102 10.54 3.73 6.78
N VAL A 103 9.21 3.63 6.53
CA VAL A 103 8.50 2.36 6.59
C VAL A 103 7.46 2.23 5.47
N ILE A 104 7.37 1.03 4.88
CA ILE A 104 6.28 0.65 3.98
C ILE A 104 5.44 -0.41 4.68
N ILE A 105 4.13 -0.19 4.74
CA ILE A 105 3.17 -1.16 5.26
C ILE A 105 2.20 -1.58 4.15
N GLY A 106 1.56 -2.74 4.31
CA GLY A 106 0.49 -3.13 3.38
C GLY A 106 0.07 -4.58 3.51
N GLY A 107 -1.17 -4.84 3.08
CA GLY A 107 -1.76 -6.16 3.05
C GLY A 107 -2.32 -6.48 1.65
N PRO A 108 -1.50 -6.99 0.73
CA PRO A 108 -2.03 -7.40 -0.58
C PRO A 108 -3.08 -8.49 -0.45
N PRO A 109 -4.06 -8.57 -1.39
CA PRO A 109 -5.17 -9.51 -1.31
C PRO A 109 -4.73 -10.95 -1.09
N CYS A 110 -5.25 -11.59 -0.04
CA CYS A 110 -4.93 -12.95 0.35
C CYS A 110 -5.78 -14.03 -0.33
N GLN A 111 -6.72 -13.66 -1.22
CA GLN A 111 -7.70 -14.58 -1.78
C GLN A 111 -7.06 -15.74 -2.54
N ALA A 112 -5.94 -15.52 -3.19
CA ALA A 112 -5.17 -16.55 -3.90
C ALA A 112 -4.47 -17.54 -2.94
N TYR A 113 -4.20 -17.15 -1.72
CA TYR A 113 -3.46 -17.95 -0.73
C TYR A 113 -4.34 -18.54 0.37
N SER A 114 -5.59 -18.06 0.50
CA SER A 114 -6.51 -18.55 1.53
C SER A 114 -7.10 -19.92 1.16
N ILE A 115 -7.34 -20.75 2.17
CA ILE A 115 -8.02 -22.05 2.00
C ILE A 115 -9.40 -21.85 1.35
N ALA A 116 -10.14 -20.80 1.74
CA ALA A 116 -11.44 -20.49 1.19
C ALA A 116 -11.40 -20.06 -0.30
N GLY A 117 -10.32 -19.42 -0.73
CA GLY A 117 -10.08 -19.06 -2.13
C GLY A 117 -9.79 -20.31 -2.98
N ARG A 118 -8.94 -21.20 -2.50
CA ARG A 118 -8.56 -22.44 -3.20
C ARG A 118 -9.73 -23.42 -3.38
N VAL A 119 -10.68 -23.47 -2.44
CA VAL A 119 -11.86 -24.36 -2.50
C VAL A 119 -12.89 -23.87 -3.54
N ARG A 120 -12.90 -22.58 -3.88
CA ARG A 120 -13.86 -21.99 -4.83
C ARG A 120 -13.45 -22.09 -6.30
N ASP A 121 -12.20 -22.41 -6.57
CA ASP A 121 -11.69 -22.49 -7.93
C ASP A 121 -11.16 -23.90 -8.24
N GLU A 122 -11.88 -24.64 -9.09
CA GLU A 122 -11.51 -25.98 -9.53
C GLU A 122 -10.18 -26.04 -10.31
N LYS A 123 -9.67 -24.90 -10.82
CA LYS A 123 -8.39 -24.78 -11.52
C LYS A 123 -7.24 -24.35 -10.61
N GLY A 124 -7.48 -24.23 -9.29
CA GLY A 124 -6.42 -23.97 -8.31
C GLY A 124 -5.80 -22.58 -8.38
N MET A 125 -6.49 -21.60 -8.99
CA MET A 125 -6.08 -20.20 -9.09
C MET A 125 -4.66 -19.97 -9.65
N GLN A 126 -4.12 -20.90 -10.43
CA GLN A 126 -2.75 -20.81 -10.97
C GLN A 126 -2.54 -19.59 -11.87
N ASP A 127 -3.59 -19.14 -12.57
CA ASP A 127 -3.54 -18.01 -13.49
C ASP A 127 -4.16 -16.72 -12.89
N ASP A 128 -4.44 -16.67 -11.59
CA ASP A 128 -5.00 -15.48 -10.97
C ASP A 128 -3.94 -14.40 -10.78
N TYR A 129 -4.11 -13.25 -11.45
CA TYR A 129 -3.20 -12.10 -11.36
C TYR A 129 -2.93 -11.65 -9.91
N ARG A 130 -3.86 -11.91 -8.98
CA ARG A 130 -3.70 -11.57 -7.56
C ARG A 130 -2.57 -12.34 -6.88
N ASN A 131 -2.13 -13.47 -7.47
CA ASN A 131 -0.96 -14.21 -7.01
C ASN A 131 0.33 -13.41 -7.12
N TYR A 132 0.35 -12.40 -7.98
CA TYR A 132 1.55 -11.61 -8.30
C TYR A 132 1.52 -10.20 -7.69
N LEU A 133 0.44 -9.80 -7.02
CA LEU A 133 0.34 -8.47 -6.41
C LEU A 133 1.40 -8.22 -5.32
N PHE A 134 1.91 -9.26 -4.68
CA PHE A 134 3.02 -9.13 -3.75
C PHE A 134 4.34 -8.73 -4.44
N GLU A 135 4.53 -9.10 -5.71
CA GLU A 135 5.73 -8.71 -6.49
C GLU A 135 5.76 -7.20 -6.71
N HIS A 136 4.61 -6.58 -6.98
CA HIS A 136 4.49 -5.12 -7.07
C HIS A 136 4.78 -4.43 -5.72
N TYR A 137 4.36 -5.05 -4.61
CA TYR A 137 4.75 -4.58 -3.27
C TYR A 137 6.27 -4.59 -3.10
N LEU A 138 6.93 -5.70 -3.45
CA LEU A 138 8.38 -5.83 -3.35
C LEU A 138 9.12 -4.90 -4.32
N SER A 139 8.61 -4.68 -5.52
CA SER A 139 9.14 -3.70 -6.47
C SER A 139 9.19 -2.29 -5.88
N ILE A 140 8.12 -1.88 -5.16
CA ILE A 140 8.04 -0.59 -4.48
C ILE A 140 9.01 -0.52 -3.30
N VAL A 141 9.15 -1.61 -2.54
CA VAL A 141 10.15 -1.71 -1.46
C VAL A 141 11.57 -1.58 -2.02
N ASP A 142 11.88 -2.26 -3.13
CA ASP A 142 13.19 -2.17 -3.77
C ASP A 142 13.49 -0.76 -4.31
N ARG A 143 12.48 -0.07 -4.83
CA ARG A 143 12.61 1.29 -5.33
C ARG A 143 12.92 2.30 -4.23
N TYR A 144 12.16 2.29 -3.14
CA TYR A 144 12.26 3.33 -2.10
C TYR A 144 13.21 2.98 -0.95
N ARG A 145 13.61 1.71 -0.81
CA ARG A 145 14.58 1.22 0.18
C ARG A 145 14.27 1.73 1.60
N PRO A 146 13.08 1.48 2.15
CA PRO A 146 12.75 1.87 3.52
C PRO A 146 13.63 1.12 4.54
N ASP A 147 13.75 1.65 5.76
CA ASP A 147 14.42 0.95 6.87
C ASP A 147 13.68 -0.32 7.30
N LEU A 148 12.34 -0.32 7.13
CA LEU A 148 11.47 -1.44 7.50
C LEU A 148 10.31 -1.56 6.51
N PHE A 149 9.87 -2.78 6.25
CA PHE A 149 8.56 -3.02 5.64
C PHE A 149 7.75 -4.05 6.43
N ILE A 150 6.43 -3.89 6.42
CA ILE A 150 5.48 -4.76 7.11
C ILE A 150 4.46 -5.26 6.09
N PHE A 151 4.50 -6.57 5.87
CA PHE A 151 3.65 -7.26 4.91
C PHE A 151 2.62 -8.11 5.66
N GLU A 152 1.37 -7.65 5.69
CA GLU A 152 0.26 -8.39 6.31
C GLU A 152 -0.33 -9.37 5.30
N ASN A 153 -0.47 -10.65 5.67
CA ASN A 153 -1.15 -11.64 4.86
C ASN A 153 -1.57 -12.86 5.70
N VAL A 154 -2.31 -13.79 5.09
CA VAL A 154 -2.68 -15.06 5.73
C VAL A 154 -1.51 -16.04 5.72
N PRO A 155 -1.43 -16.99 6.70
CA PRO A 155 -0.34 -17.98 6.76
C PRO A 155 -0.14 -18.79 5.47
N GLY A 156 -1.19 -18.94 4.66
CA GLY A 156 -1.14 -19.65 3.39
C GLY A 156 -0.12 -19.11 2.38
N ILE A 157 0.28 -17.85 2.49
CA ILE A 157 1.30 -17.24 1.62
C ILE A 157 2.67 -17.91 1.80
N LEU A 158 2.99 -18.37 3.01
CA LEU A 158 4.28 -19.02 3.30
C LEU A 158 4.45 -20.35 2.55
N SER A 159 3.35 -21.00 2.18
CA SER A 159 3.33 -22.23 1.38
C SER A 159 3.03 -22.00 -0.09
N ALA A 160 2.75 -20.77 -0.49
CA ALA A 160 2.50 -20.42 -1.88
C ALA A 160 3.80 -20.51 -2.69
N ALA A 161 3.71 -21.09 -3.88
CA ALA A 161 4.85 -21.26 -4.78
C ALA A 161 4.50 -20.76 -6.19
N PRO A 162 4.23 -19.44 -6.36
CA PRO A 162 4.10 -18.87 -7.70
C PRO A 162 5.43 -19.12 -8.43
N HIS A 163 5.36 -19.45 -9.72
CA HIS A 163 6.54 -19.80 -10.53
C HIS A 163 7.39 -20.99 -9.99
N GLY A 164 6.83 -21.83 -9.10
CA GLY A 164 7.52 -22.99 -8.55
C GLY A 164 8.50 -22.73 -7.40
N MET A 165 8.67 -21.48 -6.98
CA MET A 165 9.42 -21.10 -5.78
C MET A 165 8.47 -20.65 -4.68
N LYS A 166 8.76 -21.02 -3.43
CA LYS A 166 7.96 -20.56 -2.29
C LYS A 166 8.22 -19.08 -2.04
N VAL A 167 7.16 -18.33 -1.71
CA VAL A 167 7.27 -16.92 -1.33
C VAL A 167 8.15 -16.70 -0.10
N SER A 168 8.33 -17.74 0.72
CA SER A 168 9.20 -17.73 1.91
C SER A 168 10.68 -17.97 1.63
N GLU A 169 11.07 -18.29 0.42
CA GLU A 169 12.46 -18.48 -0.04
C GLU A 169 12.97 -17.27 -0.81
#